data_377e233c1136b3edb3fdb7eb02187f79
#
_entry.id   377e233c1136b3edb3fdb7eb02187f79
#
_cell.length_a   1.000
_cell.length_b   1.000
_cell.length_c   1.000
_cell.angle_alpha   90.00
_cell.angle_beta   90.00
_cell.angle_gamma   90.00
#
_symmetry.space_group_name_H-M   'P 1'
#
loop_
_entity.id
_entity.type
_entity.pdbx_description
1 polymer ?
#
loop_
_entity_poly.entity_id
_entity_poly.type
_entity_poly.pdbx_seq_one_letter_code
_entity_poly.pdbx_strand_id
1 'polypeptide(L)'
;KKLLVFGLATLLVIAFCVPASALENVFGGYWRVRGYKMKDFSGSDIGNDDDASQTTTRTRLYYTAVLNDNLKFVNKFEMDAVFGGQGDDSYGDLGADGVRVEVKNSYADFNTGALNWKLGVQGAAIGRSLVFDNDFAGAQLVYRGMDNNWWLRGSWIKPYESGPSNTNKKDYDAVALESMFKLGESVEIRPYGVYSWSKRFQGAAAINGVSRLPDGNDASIYWLGLDTDLTLGSVALYGSVAYSGGTIDGDNGDDDTDLKGYVVLLGADVPLGPATLHTKNFYASGDAAEPERGSDVNGYVGLSDSFYWSEIMGFGTLDDVAVSAGSPGDKLTNIWAISIGATIKPFDKLSIRGDVWYAEKPEDDPITDDDKLGIEADLHINYELVEGLNLELIAAYLWADDATAINDEGNDDDPYEIGFQTSLSF
;
A
#
# COMPACT_ATOMS: atom_id res chain seq x y z
N LYS A 1 34.16 44.75 30.77
CA LYS A 1 34.16 43.31 31.16
C LYS A 1 32.96 42.96 32.05
N LYS A 2 32.64 43.75 33.12
CA LYS A 2 31.48 43.48 34.03
C LYS A 2 30.13 43.58 33.33
N LEU A 3 29.92 44.51 32.40
CA LEU A 3 28.72 44.65 31.60
C LEU A 3 28.48 43.50 30.61
N LEU A 4 29.58 42.92 30.06
CA LEU A 4 29.53 41.77 29.17
C LEU A 4 29.14 40.48 29.94
N VAL A 5 29.63 40.32 31.13
CA VAL A 5 29.27 39.20 32.01
C VAL A 5 27.81 39.30 32.48
N PHE A 6 27.32 40.51 32.78
CA PHE A 6 25.90 40.73 33.13
C PHE A 6 24.98 40.50 31.89
N GLY A 7 25.39 40.95 30.70
CA GLY A 7 24.63 40.67 29.48
C GLY A 7 24.56 39.20 29.12
N LEU A 8 25.64 38.44 29.31
CA LEU A 8 25.70 37.00 29.09
C LEU A 8 24.88 36.24 30.13
N ALA A 9 24.92 36.64 31.41
CA ALA A 9 24.15 36.06 32.49
C ALA A 9 22.65 36.32 32.31
N THR A 10 22.26 37.51 31.80
CA THR A 10 20.86 37.85 31.52
C THR A 10 20.33 37.07 30.30
N LEU A 11 21.15 36.89 29.26
CA LEU A 11 20.82 36.03 28.14
C LEU A 11 20.66 34.56 28.54
N LEU A 12 21.53 34.05 29.41
CA LEU A 12 21.43 32.70 29.95
C LEU A 12 20.15 32.54 30.82
N VAL A 13 19.83 33.51 31.66
CA VAL A 13 18.60 33.47 32.49
C VAL A 13 17.35 33.55 31.61
N ILE A 14 17.36 34.36 30.56
CA ILE A 14 16.24 34.42 29.60
C ILE A 14 16.10 33.11 28.84
N ALA A 15 17.22 32.45 28.48
CA ALA A 15 17.21 31.13 27.85
C ALA A 15 16.65 30.03 28.75
N PHE A 16 16.81 30.16 30.08
CA PHE A 16 16.23 29.22 31.09
C PHE A 16 14.82 29.62 31.55
N CYS A 17 14.35 30.84 31.25
CA CYS A 17 13.01 31.32 31.57
C CYS A 17 12.01 31.11 30.41
N VAL A 18 12.42 30.57 29.27
CA VAL A 18 11.46 30.00 28.33
C VAL A 18 10.76 28.88 29.09
N PRO A 19 9.43 28.92 29.31
CA PRO A 19 8.75 27.81 29.93
C PRO A 19 9.11 26.58 29.10
N ALA A 20 9.80 25.64 29.73
CA ALA A 20 9.97 24.32 29.14
C ALA A 20 8.53 23.82 28.99
N SER A 21 7.95 23.97 27.78
CA SER A 21 6.76 23.26 27.41
C SER A 21 7.07 21.82 27.78
N ALA A 22 6.36 21.26 28.74
CA ALA A 22 6.63 19.94 29.22
C ALA A 22 6.49 19.02 28.00
N LEU A 23 7.61 18.45 27.55
CA LEU A 23 7.63 17.52 26.42
C LEU A 23 6.67 16.38 26.76
N GLU A 24 5.56 16.31 26.05
CA GLU A 24 4.64 15.19 26.18
C GLU A 24 5.14 14.05 25.31
N ASN A 25 5.29 12.88 25.90
CA ASN A 25 5.72 11.67 25.23
C ASN A 25 4.51 10.75 25.10
N VAL A 26 4.10 10.48 23.86
CA VAL A 26 3.00 9.58 23.54
C VAL A 26 3.58 8.30 22.99
N PHE A 27 3.26 7.18 23.62
CA PHE A 27 3.64 5.85 23.19
C PHE A 27 2.41 5.08 22.74
N GLY A 28 2.59 4.20 21.76
CA GLY A 28 1.60 3.28 21.28
C GLY A 28 2.27 2.19 20.49
N GLY A 29 1.50 1.27 19.95
CA GLY A 29 2.07 0.19 19.18
C GLY A 29 1.04 -0.71 18.54
N TYR A 30 1.57 -1.66 17.81
CA TYR A 30 0.84 -2.77 17.22
C TYR A 30 1.68 -4.03 17.33
N TRP A 31 1.04 -5.13 17.68
CA TRP A 31 1.65 -6.44 17.72
C TRP A 31 0.74 -7.45 17.03
N ARG A 32 1.34 -8.38 16.28
CA ARG A 32 0.64 -9.53 15.71
C ARG A 32 1.50 -10.78 15.77
N VAL A 33 0.84 -11.92 15.86
CA VAL A 33 1.37 -13.23 15.46
C VAL A 33 0.40 -13.82 14.47
N ARG A 34 0.91 -14.39 13.39
CA ARG A 34 0.11 -15.12 12.43
C ARG A 34 0.80 -16.43 12.07
N GLY A 35 -0.01 -17.47 11.87
CA GLY A 35 0.44 -18.74 11.35
C GLY A 35 -0.44 -19.13 10.18
N TYR A 36 0.17 -19.66 9.14
CA TYR A 36 -0.55 -19.98 7.92
C TYR A 36 0.06 -21.20 7.21
N LYS A 37 -0.76 -21.78 6.36
CA LYS A 37 -0.37 -22.74 5.34
C LYS A 37 -0.98 -22.30 4.03
N MET A 38 -0.15 -22.20 3.00
CA MET A 38 -0.47 -21.94 1.62
C MET A 38 -0.06 -23.12 0.78
N LYS A 39 -0.81 -23.43 -0.28
CA LYS A 39 -0.52 -24.56 -1.14
C LYS A 39 -0.97 -24.25 -2.58
N ASP A 40 -0.18 -24.76 -3.52
CA ASP A 40 -0.43 -24.76 -4.97
C ASP A 40 -0.64 -23.33 -5.55
N PHE A 41 0.06 -22.33 -5.00
CA PHE A 41 -0.14 -20.90 -5.37
C PHE A 41 0.27 -20.55 -6.80
N SER A 42 1.03 -21.40 -7.48
CA SER A 42 1.34 -21.26 -8.90
C SER A 42 0.26 -21.80 -9.83
N GLY A 43 -0.71 -22.56 -9.30
CA GLY A 43 -1.66 -23.29 -10.10
C GLY A 43 -1.04 -24.41 -10.98
N SER A 44 0.25 -24.70 -10.80
CA SER A 44 1.00 -25.68 -11.59
C SER A 44 1.89 -26.54 -10.70
N ASP A 45 2.13 -27.80 -11.08
CA ASP A 45 3.02 -28.70 -10.35
C ASP A 45 4.50 -28.36 -10.58
N ILE A 46 4.98 -27.31 -9.89
CA ILE A 46 6.39 -26.89 -9.90
C ILE A 46 7.19 -27.44 -8.71
N GLY A 47 6.67 -28.46 -8.04
CA GLY A 47 7.26 -29.03 -6.85
C GLY A 47 6.76 -28.38 -5.56
N ASN A 48 7.68 -28.03 -4.63
CA ASN A 48 7.28 -27.42 -3.34
C ASN A 48 7.59 -25.92 -3.27
N ASP A 49 7.91 -25.26 -4.37
CA ASP A 49 8.36 -23.87 -4.36
C ASP A 49 7.20 -22.88 -4.19
N ASP A 50 5.96 -23.31 -4.43
CA ASP A 50 4.73 -22.56 -4.27
C ASP A 50 3.92 -22.93 -3.01
N ASP A 51 4.43 -23.87 -2.21
CA ASP A 51 3.89 -24.22 -0.89
C ASP A 51 4.58 -23.43 0.23
N ALA A 52 3.83 -22.93 1.20
CA ALA A 52 4.38 -22.29 2.38
C ALA A 52 3.64 -22.69 3.65
N SER A 53 4.40 -22.87 4.73
CA SER A 53 3.84 -23.04 6.08
C SER A 53 4.75 -22.34 7.07
N GLN A 54 4.26 -21.28 7.69
CA GLN A 54 5.09 -20.43 8.52
C GLN A 54 4.30 -19.82 9.68
N THR A 55 5.01 -19.45 10.75
CA THR A 55 4.49 -18.59 11.80
C THR A 55 5.39 -17.37 11.92
N THR A 56 4.80 -16.21 11.87
CA THR A 56 5.52 -14.92 11.91
C THR A 56 5.01 -14.04 13.03
N THR A 57 5.83 -13.11 13.49
CA THR A 57 5.43 -12.05 14.40
C THR A 57 5.89 -10.70 13.88
N ARG A 58 5.08 -9.68 14.11
CA ARG A 58 5.42 -8.27 13.87
C ARG A 58 5.16 -7.46 15.12
N THR A 59 6.11 -6.62 15.48
CA THR A 59 5.93 -5.61 16.53
C THR A 59 6.22 -4.24 15.95
N ARG A 60 5.27 -3.30 16.10
CA ARG A 60 5.47 -1.87 15.80
C ARG A 60 5.42 -1.08 17.09
N LEU A 61 6.40 -0.21 17.30
CA LEU A 61 6.42 0.74 18.41
C LEU A 61 6.30 2.14 17.85
N TYR A 62 5.34 2.90 18.38
CA TYR A 62 5.07 4.27 17.99
C TYR A 62 5.50 5.21 19.10
N TYR A 63 6.25 6.23 18.74
CA TYR A 63 6.67 7.28 19.64
C TYR A 63 6.39 8.64 19.02
N THR A 64 5.66 9.49 19.73
CA THR A 64 5.45 10.87 19.37
C THR A 64 5.90 11.78 20.48
N ALA A 65 6.88 12.63 20.21
CA ALA A 65 7.26 13.75 21.06
C ALA A 65 6.42 14.98 20.68
N VAL A 66 5.52 15.41 21.55
CA VAL A 66 4.75 16.66 21.36
C VAL A 66 5.53 17.78 22.02
N LEU A 67 6.19 18.61 21.20
CA LEU A 67 7.01 19.71 21.70
C LEU A 67 6.16 20.92 22.10
N ASN A 68 5.07 21.17 21.35
CA ASN A 68 4.04 22.16 21.63
C ASN A 68 2.84 21.92 20.70
N ASP A 69 1.80 22.72 20.78
CA ASP A 69 0.56 22.59 19.98
C ASP A 69 0.78 22.60 18.47
N ASN A 70 1.90 23.15 18.01
CA ASN A 70 2.21 23.30 16.59
C ASN A 70 3.38 22.45 16.11
N LEU A 71 4.01 21.64 16.96
CA LEU A 71 5.19 20.85 16.57
C LEU A 71 5.22 19.51 17.28
N LYS A 72 5.27 18.46 16.47
CA LYS A 72 5.46 17.08 16.91
C LYS A 72 6.59 16.43 16.13
N PHE A 73 7.24 15.46 16.76
CA PHE A 73 8.20 14.57 16.12
C PHE A 73 7.69 13.14 16.25
N VAL A 74 7.54 12.44 15.14
CA VAL A 74 6.94 11.11 15.06
C VAL A 74 7.96 10.10 14.61
N ASN A 75 8.10 9.00 15.36
CA ASN A 75 8.85 7.82 14.95
C ASN A 75 7.97 6.58 15.05
N LYS A 76 8.11 5.68 14.08
CA LYS A 76 7.57 4.34 14.12
C LYS A 76 8.68 3.35 13.81
N PHE A 77 8.80 2.35 14.66
CA PHE A 77 9.75 1.25 14.52
C PHE A 77 8.98 -0.02 14.20
N GLU A 78 9.56 -0.89 13.40
CA GLU A 78 9.01 -2.20 13.06
C GLU A 78 10.05 -3.28 13.31
N MET A 79 9.61 -4.42 13.82
CA MET A 79 10.41 -5.60 14.08
C MET A 79 9.61 -6.80 13.60
N ASP A 80 10.16 -7.52 12.64
CA ASP A 80 9.58 -8.74 12.08
C ASP A 80 10.45 -9.95 12.44
N ALA A 81 9.82 -11.09 12.68
CA ALA A 81 10.53 -12.34 12.89
C ALA A 81 9.69 -13.54 12.45
N VAL A 82 10.37 -14.56 11.95
CA VAL A 82 9.80 -15.88 11.65
C VAL A 82 10.11 -16.81 12.82
N PHE A 83 9.12 -17.54 13.31
CA PHE A 83 9.33 -18.51 14.41
C PHE A 83 10.25 -19.63 13.95
N GLY A 84 11.38 -19.82 14.66
CA GLY A 84 12.41 -20.78 14.29
C GLY A 84 13.27 -20.36 13.08
N GLY A 85 13.06 -19.12 12.57
CA GLY A 85 13.83 -18.61 11.44
C GLY A 85 15.30 -18.40 11.77
N GLN A 86 16.17 -18.69 10.81
CA GLN A 86 17.63 -18.50 10.91
C GLN A 86 18.11 -17.60 9.77
N GLY A 87 19.07 -16.72 10.06
CA GLY A 87 19.69 -15.83 9.07
C GLY A 87 19.38 -14.36 9.31
N ASP A 88 19.90 -13.50 8.44
CA ASP A 88 19.97 -12.05 8.66
C ASP A 88 18.61 -11.32 8.69
N ASP A 89 17.56 -11.93 8.14
CA ASP A 89 16.23 -11.32 8.03
C ASP A 89 15.11 -12.07 8.79
N SER A 90 15.42 -13.17 9.47
CA SER A 90 14.42 -14.12 10.00
C SER A 90 14.65 -14.49 11.47
N TYR A 91 15.11 -13.59 12.28
CA TYR A 91 15.40 -13.86 13.68
C TYR A 91 14.16 -14.36 14.45
N GLY A 92 14.23 -15.53 15.04
CA GLY A 92 13.13 -16.13 15.80
C GLY A 92 13.42 -17.58 16.18
N ASP A 93 14.67 -18.02 16.05
CA ASP A 93 15.17 -19.33 16.50
C ASP A 93 15.38 -19.37 18.03
N LEU A 94 15.95 -20.48 18.51
CA LEU A 94 16.29 -20.60 19.93
C LEU A 94 17.34 -19.57 20.35
N GLY A 95 16.98 -18.74 21.31
CA GLY A 95 17.76 -17.58 21.75
C GLY A 95 17.22 -16.27 21.21
N ALA A 96 16.63 -16.25 20.01
CA ALA A 96 15.96 -15.11 19.37
C ALA A 96 16.71 -13.76 19.49
N ASP A 97 18.04 -13.82 19.49
CA ASP A 97 18.91 -12.65 19.59
C ASP A 97 19.07 -12.02 18.20
N GLY A 98 18.97 -10.70 18.09
CA GLY A 98 19.31 -9.99 16.86
C GLY A 98 18.16 -9.68 15.92
N VAL A 99 16.91 -9.62 16.41
CA VAL A 99 15.78 -9.09 15.60
C VAL A 99 16.12 -7.69 15.12
N ARG A 100 16.01 -7.47 13.81
CA ARG A 100 16.23 -6.14 13.22
C ARG A 100 15.15 -5.16 13.68
N VAL A 101 15.56 -3.94 13.93
CA VAL A 101 14.66 -2.82 14.18
C VAL A 101 14.72 -1.89 12.99
N GLU A 102 13.61 -1.79 12.29
CA GLU A 102 13.48 -0.90 11.15
C GLU A 102 12.83 0.43 11.57
N VAL A 103 13.23 1.51 10.93
CA VAL A 103 12.57 2.81 11.08
C VAL A 103 11.55 2.95 9.97
N LYS A 104 10.29 2.62 10.27
CA LYS A 104 9.20 2.72 9.32
C LYS A 104 8.80 4.16 9.01
N ASN A 105 8.69 5.02 10.04
CA ASN A 105 8.45 6.45 9.85
C ASN A 105 9.36 7.28 10.78
N SER A 106 9.79 8.43 10.29
CA SER A 106 10.54 9.43 11.05
C SER A 106 10.35 10.80 10.42
N TYR A 107 9.48 11.64 11.01
CA TYR A 107 9.16 12.95 10.44
C TYR A 107 8.78 13.98 11.50
N ALA A 108 9.00 15.25 11.17
CA ALA A 108 8.42 16.37 11.87
C ALA A 108 7.02 16.68 11.31
N ASP A 109 6.05 16.91 12.21
CA ASP A 109 4.68 17.34 11.89
C ASP A 109 4.46 18.70 12.58
N PHE A 110 4.26 19.77 11.79
CA PHE A 110 4.16 21.12 12.34
C PHE A 110 3.22 22.02 11.56
N ASN A 111 2.67 23.01 12.27
CA ASN A 111 1.75 23.99 11.70
C ASN A 111 2.40 25.36 11.55
N THR A 112 2.16 26.02 10.41
CA THR A 112 2.48 27.43 10.18
C THR A 112 1.19 28.15 9.76
N GLY A 113 0.47 28.67 10.75
CA GLY A 113 -0.88 29.21 10.53
C GLY A 113 -1.86 28.10 10.13
N ALA A 114 -2.50 28.26 8.96
CA ALA A 114 -3.47 27.30 8.42
C ALA A 114 -2.82 26.12 7.66
N LEU A 115 -1.51 26.12 7.55
CA LEU A 115 -0.75 25.09 6.81
C LEU A 115 -0.18 24.06 7.78
N ASN A 116 -0.45 22.79 7.53
CA ASN A 116 0.18 21.66 8.21
C ASN A 116 1.24 21.06 7.32
N TRP A 117 2.43 20.88 7.86
CA TRP A 117 3.60 20.33 7.20
C TRP A 117 3.99 19.00 7.82
N LYS A 118 4.39 18.05 6.98
CA LYS A 118 5.12 16.86 7.40
C LYS A 118 6.40 16.75 6.57
N LEU A 119 7.52 16.54 7.23
CA LEU A 119 8.83 16.46 6.58
C LEU A 119 9.63 15.30 7.14
N GLY A 120 10.01 14.35 6.29
CA GLY A 120 10.76 13.16 6.63
C GLY A 120 10.19 11.90 5.99
N VAL A 121 10.41 10.73 6.63
CA VAL A 121 9.88 9.44 6.16
C VAL A 121 8.48 9.23 6.75
N GLN A 122 7.48 9.10 5.88
CA GLN A 122 6.06 9.08 6.25
C GLN A 122 5.23 8.28 5.23
N GLY A 123 4.07 7.77 5.63
CA GLY A 123 3.15 7.06 4.74
C GLY A 123 2.13 7.96 4.07
N ALA A 124 1.69 7.56 2.87
CA ALA A 124 0.52 8.11 2.19
C ALA A 124 -0.14 7.07 1.29
N ALA A 125 -1.45 7.27 1.05
CA ALA A 125 -2.19 6.60 0.01
C ALA A 125 -2.80 7.65 -0.93
N ILE A 126 -2.77 7.38 -2.24
CA ILE A 126 -3.33 8.24 -3.30
C ILE A 126 -4.23 7.37 -4.19
N GLY A 127 -5.44 7.87 -4.49
CA GLY A 127 -6.36 7.20 -5.39
C GLY A 127 -6.86 5.87 -4.84
N ARG A 128 -7.23 5.78 -3.56
CA ARG A 128 -7.63 4.52 -2.89
C ARG A 128 -6.61 3.39 -3.07
N SER A 129 -5.32 3.71 -2.96
CA SER A 129 -4.20 2.78 -3.18
C SER A 129 -4.01 2.36 -4.65
N LEU A 130 -4.80 2.87 -5.59
CA LEU A 130 -4.64 2.56 -7.01
C LEU A 130 -3.37 3.17 -7.60
N VAL A 131 -2.97 4.36 -7.15
CA VAL A 131 -1.77 5.06 -7.65
C VAL A 131 -0.58 4.87 -6.73
N PHE A 132 -0.79 5.03 -5.43
CA PHE A 132 0.27 4.96 -4.44
C PHE A 132 -0.29 4.56 -3.07
N ASP A 133 0.38 3.64 -2.39
CA ASP A 133 0.17 3.31 -0.99
C ASP A 133 1.48 2.76 -0.41
N ASN A 134 2.29 3.62 0.18
CA ASN A 134 3.57 3.21 0.74
C ASN A 134 4.12 4.25 1.73
N ASP A 135 5.19 3.88 2.43
CA ASP A 135 6.04 4.82 3.14
C ASP A 135 7.04 5.45 2.17
N PHE A 136 7.30 6.74 2.32
CA PHE A 136 8.21 7.49 1.46
C PHE A 136 9.00 8.55 2.22
N ALA A 137 10.19 8.87 1.74
CA ALA A 137 10.92 10.06 2.14
C ALA A 137 10.45 11.27 1.33
N GLY A 138 10.14 12.38 2.02
CA GLY A 138 9.66 13.56 1.32
C GLY A 138 8.99 14.59 2.23
N ALA A 139 8.11 15.39 1.63
CA ALA A 139 7.36 16.42 2.32
C ALA A 139 5.89 16.39 1.93
N GLN A 140 5.02 16.71 2.87
CA GLN A 140 3.60 16.98 2.63
C GLN A 140 3.22 18.34 3.19
N LEU A 141 2.34 19.03 2.48
CA LEU A 141 1.73 20.27 2.88
C LEU A 141 0.22 20.16 2.74
N VAL A 142 -0.51 20.37 3.83
CA VAL A 142 -1.98 20.33 3.83
C VAL A 142 -2.53 21.68 4.24
N TYR A 143 -3.43 22.21 3.43
CA TYR A 143 -4.32 23.34 3.79
C TYR A 143 -5.75 22.81 3.95
N ARG A 144 -6.41 23.19 5.05
CA ARG A 144 -7.82 22.84 5.32
C ARG A 144 -8.67 24.09 5.32
N GLY A 145 -9.83 24.04 4.65
CA GLY A 145 -10.84 25.08 4.73
C GLY A 145 -11.38 25.22 6.15
N MET A 146 -11.86 26.42 6.50
CA MET A 146 -12.32 26.73 7.87
C MET A 146 -13.51 25.87 8.33
N ASP A 147 -14.32 25.38 7.42
CA ASP A 147 -15.48 24.52 7.66
C ASP A 147 -15.17 23.02 7.57
N ASN A 148 -13.91 22.63 7.26
CA ASN A 148 -13.47 21.28 7.00
C ASN A 148 -14.21 20.54 5.86
N ASN A 149 -14.93 21.27 5.00
CA ASN A 149 -15.62 20.71 3.85
C ASN A 149 -14.70 20.53 2.64
N TRP A 150 -13.48 21.03 2.72
CA TRP A 150 -12.47 20.82 1.69
C TRP A 150 -11.05 20.92 2.26
N TRP A 151 -10.14 20.26 1.61
CA TRP A 151 -8.71 20.43 1.84
C TRP A 151 -7.93 20.30 0.53
N LEU A 152 -6.71 20.82 0.55
CA LEU A 152 -5.73 20.68 -0.51
C LEU A 152 -4.45 20.11 0.10
N ARG A 153 -3.87 19.08 -0.53
CA ARG A 153 -2.61 18.46 -0.14
C ARG A 153 -1.63 18.46 -1.31
N GLY A 154 -0.46 19.03 -1.10
CA GLY A 154 0.69 18.90 -1.97
C GLY A 154 1.70 17.92 -1.33
N SER A 155 2.27 17.01 -2.10
CA SER A 155 3.31 16.09 -1.64
C SER A 155 4.49 16.11 -2.59
N TRP A 156 5.70 16.05 -2.04
CA TRP A 156 6.91 15.65 -2.75
C TRP A 156 7.33 14.29 -2.23
N ILE A 157 7.46 13.34 -3.13
CA ILE A 157 7.78 11.94 -2.88
C ILE A 157 9.12 11.66 -3.56
N LYS A 158 10.03 11.01 -2.86
CA LYS A 158 11.32 10.56 -3.39
C LYS A 158 11.32 9.03 -3.49
N PRO A 159 10.87 8.42 -4.60
CA PRO A 159 10.84 6.97 -4.75
C PRO A 159 12.25 6.36 -4.80
N TYR A 160 13.19 7.03 -5.43
CA TYR A 160 14.56 6.52 -5.57
C TYR A 160 15.61 7.64 -5.56
N GLU A 161 16.69 7.42 -4.80
CA GLU A 161 17.87 8.30 -4.72
C GLU A 161 19.11 7.50 -5.10
N SER A 162 19.78 7.93 -6.16
CA SER A 162 20.98 7.25 -6.69
C SER A 162 22.28 7.62 -5.99
N GLY A 163 22.21 8.50 -4.97
CA GLY A 163 23.33 8.97 -4.17
C GLY A 163 23.83 10.37 -4.54
N PRO A 164 24.78 10.92 -3.77
CA PRO A 164 25.15 12.34 -3.80
C PRO A 164 25.95 12.77 -5.05
N SER A 165 26.19 11.88 -6.00
CA SER A 165 26.97 12.21 -7.20
C SER A 165 26.07 12.75 -8.32
N ASN A 166 26.25 14.01 -8.69
CA ASN A 166 25.57 14.65 -9.83
C ASN A 166 25.84 13.97 -11.19
N THR A 167 26.73 12.99 -11.26
CA THR A 167 27.02 12.27 -12.51
C THR A 167 26.07 11.13 -12.77
N ASN A 168 25.28 10.70 -11.78
CA ASN A 168 24.50 9.48 -11.88
C ASN A 168 23.07 9.69 -12.39
N LYS A 169 22.49 10.85 -12.26
CA LYS A 169 21.18 11.26 -12.84
C LYS A 169 20.01 10.23 -12.75
N LYS A 170 20.17 9.20 -11.91
CA LYS A 170 19.20 8.10 -11.77
C LYS A 170 18.08 8.40 -10.76
N ASP A 171 18.11 9.59 -10.17
CA ASP A 171 17.10 9.99 -9.20
C ASP A 171 15.70 9.93 -9.80
N TYR A 172 14.77 9.49 -9.02
CA TYR A 172 13.35 9.48 -9.36
C TYR A 172 12.60 10.30 -8.33
N ASP A 173 11.90 11.31 -8.78
CA ASP A 173 11.12 12.23 -7.97
C ASP A 173 9.67 12.24 -8.43
N ALA A 174 8.75 12.45 -7.51
CA ALA A 174 7.35 12.66 -7.82
C ALA A 174 6.76 13.81 -7.00
N VAL A 175 5.80 14.51 -7.58
CA VAL A 175 4.94 15.49 -6.90
C VAL A 175 3.50 15.09 -7.07
N ALA A 176 2.70 15.20 -6.00
CA ALA A 176 1.29 14.96 -6.00
C ALA A 176 0.52 16.20 -5.56
N LEU A 177 -0.63 16.42 -6.17
CA LEU A 177 -1.63 17.40 -5.75
C LEU A 177 -2.96 16.67 -5.60
N GLU A 178 -3.54 16.75 -4.43
CA GLU A 178 -4.79 16.10 -4.07
C GLU A 178 -5.71 17.10 -3.40
N SER A 179 -6.99 16.95 -3.60
CA SER A 179 -7.99 17.73 -2.89
C SER A 179 -9.19 16.88 -2.50
N MET A 180 -9.97 17.34 -1.55
CA MET A 180 -11.25 16.75 -1.17
C MET A 180 -12.28 17.87 -1.06
N PHE A 181 -13.48 17.59 -1.56
CA PHE A 181 -14.64 18.45 -1.46
C PHE A 181 -15.85 17.64 -1.01
N LYS A 182 -16.50 18.07 0.07
CA LYS A 182 -17.81 17.59 0.50
C LYS A 182 -18.90 18.42 -0.14
N LEU A 183 -19.76 17.77 -0.88
CA LEU A 183 -20.93 18.39 -1.53
C LEU A 183 -22.19 17.96 -0.76
N GLY A 184 -22.51 18.74 0.27
CA GLY A 184 -23.50 18.39 1.26
C GLY A 184 -23.02 17.27 2.19
N GLU A 185 -23.96 16.46 2.71
CA GLU A 185 -23.66 15.37 3.65
C GLU A 185 -23.47 14.01 2.96
N SER A 186 -23.83 13.93 1.68
CA SER A 186 -23.94 12.64 0.98
C SER A 186 -22.86 12.40 -0.06
N VAL A 187 -22.13 13.42 -0.51
CA VAL A 187 -21.16 13.29 -1.59
C VAL A 187 -19.80 13.84 -1.17
N GLU A 188 -18.77 13.02 -1.36
CA GLU A 188 -17.38 13.45 -1.25
C GLU A 188 -16.65 13.14 -2.55
N ILE A 189 -15.91 14.09 -3.07
CA ILE A 189 -15.07 13.93 -4.27
C ILE A 189 -13.62 14.30 -3.95
N ARG A 190 -12.68 13.51 -4.48
CA ARG A 190 -11.25 13.68 -4.28
C ARG A 190 -10.50 13.57 -5.62
N PRO A 191 -10.44 14.66 -6.39
CA PRO A 191 -9.58 14.72 -7.57
C PRO A 191 -8.11 14.77 -7.15
N TYR A 192 -7.26 14.11 -7.94
CA TYR A 192 -5.82 14.11 -7.74
C TYR A 192 -5.04 14.06 -9.04
N GLY A 193 -3.79 14.53 -8.96
CA GLY A 193 -2.80 14.39 -10.02
C GLY A 193 -1.42 14.13 -9.42
N VAL A 194 -0.66 13.26 -10.04
CA VAL A 194 0.73 12.95 -9.70
C VAL A 194 1.58 13.12 -10.95
N TYR A 195 2.75 13.68 -10.80
CA TYR A 195 3.74 13.80 -11.87
C TYR A 195 5.10 13.37 -11.35
N SER A 196 5.76 12.50 -12.07
CA SER A 196 7.08 11.98 -11.73
C SER A 196 8.07 12.14 -12.87
N TRP A 197 9.35 12.20 -12.52
CA TRP A 197 10.43 12.37 -13.50
C TRP A 197 11.73 11.73 -13.06
N SER A 198 12.51 11.28 -14.05
CA SER A 198 13.91 10.86 -13.90
C SER A 198 14.71 11.27 -15.13
N LYS A 199 16.02 11.50 -14.96
CA LYS A 199 16.94 11.77 -16.05
C LYS A 199 17.69 10.51 -16.54
N ARG A 200 17.56 9.42 -15.85
CA ARG A 200 18.03 8.10 -16.21
C ARG A 200 17.18 7.08 -15.47
N PHE A 201 16.04 6.78 -16.04
CA PHE A 201 15.04 5.95 -15.44
C PHE A 201 15.52 4.50 -15.29
N GLN A 202 15.21 3.90 -14.16
CA GLN A 202 15.59 2.53 -13.81
C GLN A 202 14.31 1.74 -13.55
N GLY A 203 13.52 1.50 -14.57
CA GLY A 203 12.29 0.71 -14.59
C GLY A 203 11.81 0.13 -13.26
N ALA A 204 12.03 -1.15 -13.07
CA ALA A 204 11.63 -1.88 -11.87
C ALA A 204 12.25 -1.37 -10.54
N ALA A 205 13.45 -0.77 -10.57
CA ALA A 205 14.08 -0.23 -9.36
C ALA A 205 13.52 1.13 -8.94
N ALA A 206 12.95 1.88 -9.89
CA ALA A 206 12.39 3.21 -9.62
C ALA A 206 10.94 3.13 -9.10
N ILE A 207 10.17 2.16 -9.59
CA ILE A 207 8.80 1.88 -9.18
C ILE A 207 8.79 0.48 -8.57
N ASN A 208 8.70 0.41 -7.25
CA ASN A 208 8.83 -0.82 -6.49
C ASN A 208 7.81 -1.88 -6.95
N GLY A 209 8.29 -3.00 -7.48
CA GLY A 209 7.47 -4.14 -7.90
C GLY A 209 6.97 -4.09 -9.35
N VAL A 210 7.09 -2.97 -10.07
CA VAL A 210 6.66 -2.90 -11.48
C VAL A 210 7.81 -3.31 -12.40
N SER A 211 7.97 -4.61 -12.62
CA SER A 211 8.99 -5.17 -13.50
C SER A 211 8.77 -4.89 -15.00
N ARG A 212 7.61 -4.31 -15.35
CA ARG A 212 7.17 -4.14 -16.74
C ARG A 212 7.67 -2.86 -17.42
N LEU A 213 8.17 -1.89 -16.66
CA LEU A 213 8.71 -0.68 -17.28
C LEU A 213 10.17 -0.86 -17.66
N PRO A 214 10.56 -0.57 -18.89
CA PRO A 214 11.94 -0.68 -19.32
C PRO A 214 12.82 0.38 -18.67
N ASP A 215 14.10 0.11 -18.55
CA ASP A 215 15.10 1.14 -18.29
C ASP A 215 15.17 2.11 -19.48
N GLY A 216 15.41 3.38 -19.21
CA GLY A 216 15.50 4.41 -20.26
C GLY A 216 16.31 5.61 -19.83
N ASN A 217 16.35 6.60 -20.71
CA ASN A 217 16.89 7.91 -20.41
C ASN A 217 15.89 8.76 -19.62
N ASP A 218 15.51 9.93 -20.12
CA ASP A 218 14.54 10.78 -19.47
C ASP A 218 13.18 10.06 -19.39
N ALA A 219 12.57 10.05 -18.21
CA ALA A 219 11.21 9.56 -18.03
C ALA A 219 10.35 10.67 -17.44
N SER A 220 9.12 10.76 -17.91
CA SER A 220 8.11 11.64 -17.37
C SER A 220 6.77 10.90 -17.37
N ILE A 221 6.30 10.52 -16.17
CA ILE A 221 5.09 9.72 -15.98
C ILE A 221 4.12 10.52 -15.14
N TYR A 222 2.84 10.48 -15.49
CA TYR A 222 1.81 11.17 -14.72
C TYR A 222 0.59 10.28 -14.48
N TRP A 223 -0.09 10.55 -13.37
CA TRP A 223 -1.36 9.92 -13.02
C TRP A 223 -2.40 11.01 -12.77
N LEU A 224 -3.58 10.81 -13.31
CA LEU A 224 -4.74 11.67 -13.09
C LEU A 224 -5.91 10.83 -12.66
N GLY A 225 -6.62 11.26 -11.62
CA GLY A 225 -7.74 10.46 -11.15
C GLY A 225 -8.73 11.20 -10.27
N LEU A 226 -9.77 10.47 -9.91
CA LEU A 226 -10.88 10.94 -9.13
C LEU A 226 -11.42 9.80 -8.25
N ASP A 227 -11.47 10.03 -6.94
CA ASP A 227 -12.23 9.20 -6.02
C ASP A 227 -13.57 9.86 -5.69
N THR A 228 -14.60 9.05 -5.50
CA THR A 228 -15.93 9.51 -5.10
C THR A 228 -16.51 8.61 -4.01
N ASP A 229 -17.18 9.22 -3.03
CA ASP A 229 -18.03 8.54 -2.08
C ASP A 229 -19.43 9.14 -2.15
N LEU A 230 -20.44 8.28 -2.14
CA LEU A 230 -21.86 8.65 -2.17
C LEU A 230 -22.62 7.85 -1.13
N THR A 231 -23.31 8.55 -0.23
CA THR A 231 -24.19 7.94 0.78
C THR A 231 -25.65 8.16 0.40
N LEU A 232 -26.38 7.09 0.17
CA LEU A 232 -27.81 7.10 -0.16
C LEU A 232 -28.62 6.41 0.96
N GLY A 233 -29.06 7.18 1.93
CA GLY A 233 -29.65 6.65 3.15
C GLY A 233 -28.63 5.84 3.94
N SER A 234 -28.80 4.53 4.06
CA SER A 234 -27.84 3.63 4.72
C SER A 234 -26.86 2.98 3.74
N VAL A 235 -27.04 3.15 2.44
CA VAL A 235 -26.18 2.54 1.41
C VAL A 235 -24.99 3.46 1.15
N ALA A 236 -23.78 2.91 1.24
CA ALA A 236 -22.56 3.57 0.83
C ALA A 236 -22.12 3.04 -0.55
N LEU A 237 -21.88 3.96 -1.48
CA LEU A 237 -21.32 3.67 -2.79
C LEU A 237 -19.98 4.38 -2.88
N TYR A 238 -19.00 3.76 -3.53
CA TYR A 238 -17.71 4.38 -3.77
C TYR A 238 -17.16 4.01 -5.15
N GLY A 239 -16.35 4.88 -5.68
CA GLY A 239 -15.70 4.64 -6.96
C GLY A 239 -14.39 5.40 -7.09
N SER A 240 -13.55 4.90 -7.97
CA SER A 240 -12.28 5.53 -8.34
C SER A 240 -11.98 5.31 -9.79
N VAL A 241 -11.33 6.28 -10.41
CA VAL A 241 -10.75 6.16 -11.73
C VAL A 241 -9.34 6.76 -11.69
N ALA A 242 -8.38 6.07 -12.29
CA ALA A 242 -7.05 6.60 -12.52
C ALA A 242 -6.59 6.29 -13.94
N TYR A 243 -5.83 7.23 -14.51
CA TYR A 243 -5.14 7.09 -15.77
C TYR A 243 -3.65 7.28 -15.54
N SER A 244 -2.82 6.37 -16.02
CA SER A 244 -1.37 6.50 -16.07
C SER A 244 -0.93 6.80 -17.50
N GLY A 245 -0.12 7.84 -17.68
CA GLY A 245 0.39 8.25 -18.98
C GLY A 245 1.78 8.82 -18.87
N GLY A 246 2.43 9.01 -20.02
CA GLY A 246 3.78 9.59 -20.06
C GLY A 246 4.67 8.84 -21.01
N THR A 247 5.96 9.21 -20.99
CA THR A 247 6.96 8.66 -21.94
C THR A 247 8.24 8.32 -21.17
N ILE A 248 8.87 7.23 -21.56
CA ILE A 248 10.22 6.83 -21.18
C ILE A 248 11.04 6.88 -22.46
N ASP A 249 11.99 7.83 -22.55
CA ASP A 249 12.85 7.98 -23.72
C ASP A 249 13.75 6.75 -23.85
N GLY A 250 13.84 6.22 -25.06
CA GLY A 250 14.69 5.06 -25.36
C GLY A 250 16.17 5.31 -25.08
N ASP A 251 16.93 4.25 -24.84
CA ASP A 251 18.38 4.29 -24.65
C ASP A 251 19.09 3.61 -25.83
N ASN A 252 20.27 4.10 -26.21
CA ASN A 252 21.13 3.52 -27.27
C ASN A 252 20.53 3.40 -28.67
N GLY A 253 19.45 4.15 -28.98
CA GLY A 253 18.80 4.18 -30.28
C GLY A 253 17.55 3.32 -30.35
N ASP A 254 17.06 2.83 -29.22
CA ASP A 254 15.73 2.26 -29.07
C ASP A 254 14.67 3.37 -29.20
N ASP A 255 13.48 3.02 -29.63
CA ASP A 255 12.33 3.94 -29.68
C ASP A 255 11.84 4.28 -28.26
N ASP A 256 11.07 5.36 -28.13
CA ASP A 256 10.47 5.76 -26.86
C ASP A 256 9.32 4.81 -26.49
N THR A 257 9.09 4.64 -25.20
CA THR A 257 7.97 3.86 -24.63
C THR A 257 6.92 4.80 -24.09
N ASP A 258 5.71 4.77 -24.65
CA ASP A 258 4.57 5.55 -24.19
C ASP A 258 3.65 4.74 -23.24
N LEU A 259 3.26 5.33 -22.11
CA LEU A 259 2.31 4.77 -21.16
C LEU A 259 0.90 5.29 -21.44
N LYS A 260 -0.12 4.39 -21.45
CA LYS A 260 -1.53 4.71 -21.80
C LYS A 260 -2.53 3.89 -20.97
N GLY A 261 -2.18 3.53 -19.74
CA GLY A 261 -3.00 2.65 -18.90
C GLY A 261 -4.11 3.37 -18.12
N TYR A 262 -5.16 2.64 -17.75
CA TYR A 262 -6.20 3.15 -16.87
C TYR A 262 -6.77 2.06 -15.96
N VAL A 263 -7.35 2.50 -14.83
CA VAL A 263 -8.05 1.63 -13.88
C VAL A 263 -9.36 2.29 -13.44
N VAL A 264 -10.39 1.46 -13.27
CA VAL A 264 -11.70 1.86 -12.73
C VAL A 264 -12.05 0.93 -11.59
N LEU A 265 -12.50 1.48 -10.46
CA LEU A 265 -12.96 0.73 -9.30
C LEU A 265 -14.35 1.23 -8.88
N LEU A 266 -15.26 0.30 -8.58
CA LEU A 266 -16.61 0.57 -8.08
C LEU A 266 -16.92 -0.39 -6.95
N GLY A 267 -17.54 0.12 -5.89
CA GLY A 267 -18.00 -0.73 -4.78
C GLY A 267 -19.22 -0.18 -4.09
N ALA A 268 -19.85 -1.04 -3.29
CA ALA A 268 -21.03 -0.71 -2.51
C ALA A 268 -21.07 -1.50 -1.21
N ASP A 269 -21.57 -0.84 -0.14
CA ASP A 269 -21.92 -1.46 1.13
C ASP A 269 -23.41 -1.22 1.42
N VAL A 270 -24.16 -2.30 1.63
CA VAL A 270 -25.60 -2.28 1.85
C VAL A 270 -25.94 -2.92 3.21
N PRO A 271 -26.16 -2.14 4.26
CA PRO A 271 -26.56 -2.67 5.56
C PRO A 271 -27.95 -3.31 5.52
N LEU A 272 -28.07 -4.54 6.02
CA LEU A 272 -29.31 -5.34 6.09
C LEU A 272 -29.46 -5.93 7.51
N GLY A 273 -29.86 -5.11 8.47
CA GLY A 273 -29.97 -5.50 9.87
C GLY A 273 -28.60 -5.90 10.46
N PRO A 274 -28.39 -7.14 10.93
CA PRO A 274 -27.12 -7.58 11.47
C PRO A 274 -26.05 -7.89 10.40
N ALA A 275 -26.43 -7.86 9.13
CA ALA A 275 -25.56 -8.13 7.99
C ALA A 275 -25.30 -6.86 7.18
N THR A 276 -24.14 -6.82 6.54
CA THR A 276 -23.82 -5.86 5.46
C THR A 276 -23.43 -6.65 4.23
N LEU A 277 -24.16 -6.48 3.15
CA LEU A 277 -23.72 -6.95 1.83
C LEU A 277 -22.72 -5.96 1.27
N HIS A 278 -21.68 -6.47 0.60
CA HIS A 278 -20.69 -5.63 -0.03
C HIS A 278 -20.25 -6.19 -1.38
N THR A 279 -19.77 -5.30 -2.23
CA THR A 279 -19.17 -5.63 -3.51
C THR A 279 -18.02 -4.68 -3.79
N LYS A 280 -16.94 -5.21 -4.39
CA LYS A 280 -15.80 -4.44 -4.89
C LYS A 280 -15.46 -4.98 -6.27
N ASN A 281 -15.48 -4.11 -7.27
CA ASN A 281 -15.28 -4.48 -8.66
C ASN A 281 -14.28 -3.52 -9.27
N PHE A 282 -13.32 -4.02 -10.05
CA PHE A 282 -12.36 -3.16 -10.70
C PHE A 282 -11.90 -3.76 -12.03
N TYR A 283 -11.43 -2.85 -12.90
CA TYR A 283 -10.84 -3.16 -14.19
C TYR A 283 -9.56 -2.35 -14.32
N ALA A 284 -8.44 -2.99 -14.59
CA ALA A 284 -7.19 -2.35 -14.96
C ALA A 284 -6.79 -2.80 -16.38
N SER A 285 -6.51 -1.86 -17.24
CA SER A 285 -6.08 -2.14 -18.61
C SER A 285 -4.79 -2.94 -18.63
N GLY A 286 -4.57 -3.72 -19.68
CA GLY A 286 -3.47 -4.66 -19.84
C GLY A 286 -2.78 -4.57 -21.19
N ASP A 287 -1.77 -5.40 -21.34
CA ASP A 287 -1.08 -5.73 -22.58
C ASP A 287 -1.02 -7.25 -22.71
N ALA A 288 -1.18 -7.77 -23.92
CA ALA A 288 -1.12 -9.20 -24.22
C ALA A 288 0.29 -9.80 -24.08
N ALA A 289 1.31 -8.97 -23.94
CA ALA A 289 2.70 -9.38 -23.74
C ALA A 289 3.43 -8.42 -22.80
N GLU A 290 4.54 -8.89 -22.22
CA GLU A 290 5.45 -7.99 -21.51
C GLU A 290 5.94 -6.89 -22.45
N PRO A 291 5.84 -5.59 -22.08
CA PRO A 291 6.26 -4.51 -22.94
C PRO A 291 7.76 -4.61 -23.25
N GLU A 292 8.08 -4.69 -24.52
CA GLU A 292 9.45 -4.57 -24.98
C GLU A 292 9.89 -3.10 -25.02
N ARG A 293 11.18 -2.85 -25.02
CA ARG A 293 11.73 -1.48 -25.18
C ARG A 293 11.24 -0.89 -26.49
N GLY A 294 10.73 0.36 -26.43
CA GLY A 294 10.19 1.05 -27.58
C GLY A 294 8.78 0.61 -28.01
N SER A 295 8.09 -0.22 -27.21
CA SER A 295 6.67 -0.50 -27.38
C SER A 295 5.82 0.34 -26.44
N ASP A 296 4.57 0.61 -26.83
CA ASP A 296 3.58 1.24 -25.95
C ASP A 296 3.24 0.32 -24.78
N VAL A 297 3.01 0.89 -23.59
CA VAL A 297 2.49 0.21 -22.39
C VAL A 297 1.04 0.64 -22.21
N ASN A 298 0.09 -0.23 -22.57
CA ASN A 298 -1.35 0.01 -22.39
C ASN A 298 -1.86 -0.52 -21.04
N GLY A 299 -1.09 -1.37 -20.39
CA GLY A 299 -1.35 -1.84 -19.03
C GLY A 299 -1.28 -0.69 -18.03
N TYR A 300 -2.20 -0.69 -17.06
CA TYR A 300 -2.13 0.28 -15.96
C TYR A 300 -0.88 0.05 -15.12
N VAL A 301 -0.24 1.14 -14.71
CA VAL A 301 0.95 1.13 -13.86
C VAL A 301 0.73 2.12 -12.73
N GLY A 302 0.80 1.69 -11.47
CA GLY A 302 0.81 2.57 -10.30
C GLY A 302 2.19 3.17 -10.03
N LEU A 303 2.28 4.18 -9.17
CA LEU A 303 3.56 4.68 -8.62
C LEU A 303 4.11 3.75 -7.54
N SER A 304 3.25 2.95 -6.90
CA SER A 304 3.62 1.81 -6.07
C SER A 304 2.61 0.68 -6.26
N ASP A 305 3.06 -0.55 -6.02
CA ASP A 305 2.26 -1.76 -6.20
C ASP A 305 1.80 -2.27 -4.83
N SER A 306 0.67 -1.76 -4.34
CA SER A 306 0.16 -2.04 -3.00
C SER A 306 -1.38 -2.08 -2.96
N PHE A 307 -1.99 -2.61 -4.02
CA PHE A 307 -3.44 -2.75 -4.09
C PHE A 307 -3.84 -4.20 -3.79
N TYR A 308 -4.45 -4.41 -2.63
CA TYR A 308 -4.90 -5.73 -2.15
C TYR A 308 -6.42 -5.89 -2.31
N TRP A 309 -6.90 -7.10 -2.67
CA TRP A 309 -8.31 -7.25 -3.00
C TRP A 309 -8.95 -8.59 -2.62
N SER A 310 -8.31 -9.75 -2.78
CA SER A 310 -8.73 -11.07 -2.30
C SER A 310 -7.58 -11.75 -1.57
N GLU A 311 -7.79 -12.91 -0.98
CA GLU A 311 -6.76 -13.56 -0.17
C GLU A 311 -5.69 -14.25 -1.02
N ILE A 312 -6.09 -14.96 -2.10
CA ILE A 312 -5.16 -15.70 -2.96
C ILE A 312 -4.78 -14.88 -4.20
N MET A 313 -5.78 -14.53 -5.04
CA MET A 313 -5.49 -13.81 -6.29
C MET A 313 -4.95 -12.41 -6.03
N GLY A 314 -5.37 -11.76 -4.96
CA GLY A 314 -5.18 -10.34 -4.71
C GLY A 314 -4.22 -9.96 -3.62
N PHE A 315 -3.36 -10.85 -3.16
CA PHE A 315 -2.36 -10.58 -2.13
C PHE A 315 -2.99 -10.13 -0.80
N GLY A 316 -3.67 -11.04 -0.13
CA GLY A 316 -4.56 -10.76 1.00
C GLY A 316 -3.91 -10.57 2.37
N THR A 317 -4.62 -11.00 3.41
CA THR A 317 -4.22 -10.75 4.82
C THR A 317 -2.97 -11.54 5.23
N LEU A 318 -2.78 -12.74 4.67
CA LEU A 318 -1.62 -13.59 4.94
C LEU A 318 -0.44 -13.33 3.99
N ASP A 319 -0.41 -12.17 3.42
CA ASP A 319 0.37 -11.69 2.29
C ASP A 319 1.89 -11.71 2.42
N ASP A 320 2.52 -11.78 3.55
CA ASP A 320 3.99 -11.82 3.66
C ASP A 320 4.53 -13.17 3.15
N VAL A 321 4.35 -13.38 1.89
CA VAL A 321 4.35 -14.68 1.27
C VAL A 321 5.72 -15.27 1.17
N ALA A 322 5.85 -16.49 1.66
CA ALA A 322 7.05 -17.28 1.50
C ALA A 322 7.01 -18.16 0.23
N VAL A 323 6.01 -17.98 -0.64
CA VAL A 323 5.92 -18.71 -1.91
C VAL A 323 6.59 -17.93 -3.03
N SER A 324 7.36 -18.57 -3.87
CA SER A 324 8.13 -17.91 -4.94
C SER A 324 7.25 -17.46 -6.11
N ALA A 325 6.12 -18.11 -6.32
CA ALA A 325 5.18 -17.79 -7.38
C ALA A 325 4.43 -16.46 -7.13
N GLY A 326 4.22 -16.10 -5.85
CA GLY A 326 3.39 -14.95 -5.49
C GLY A 326 1.90 -15.21 -5.73
N SER A 327 1.10 -14.16 -5.68
CA SER A 327 -0.34 -14.19 -5.97
C SER A 327 -0.60 -13.97 -7.46
N PRO A 328 -1.51 -14.71 -8.10
CA PRO A 328 -1.72 -14.65 -9.55
C PRO A 328 -2.14 -13.28 -10.09
N GLY A 329 -2.83 -12.48 -9.26
CA GLY A 329 -3.33 -11.15 -9.60
C GLY A 329 -2.83 -10.06 -8.65
N ASP A 330 -1.63 -10.21 -8.09
CA ASP A 330 -1.03 -9.27 -7.12
C ASP A 330 -0.78 -7.88 -7.72
N LYS A 331 -0.64 -7.79 -9.03
CA LYS A 331 -0.39 -6.52 -9.74
C LYS A 331 -1.67 -5.92 -10.29
N LEU A 332 -1.86 -4.63 -10.06
CA LEU A 332 -3.00 -3.89 -10.59
C LEU A 332 -2.77 -3.52 -12.07
N THR A 333 -2.67 -4.52 -12.92
CA THR A 333 -2.52 -4.39 -14.37
C THR A 333 -3.07 -5.63 -15.05
N ASN A 334 -3.65 -5.47 -16.23
CA ASN A 334 -4.24 -6.57 -17.01
C ASN A 334 -5.16 -7.45 -16.15
N ILE A 335 -6.11 -6.83 -15.44
CA ILE A 335 -6.99 -7.55 -14.54
C ILE A 335 -8.39 -6.93 -14.49
N TRP A 336 -9.40 -7.78 -14.58
CA TRP A 336 -10.78 -7.47 -14.27
C TRP A 336 -11.25 -8.41 -13.17
N ALA A 337 -11.75 -7.83 -12.07
CA ALA A 337 -12.23 -8.61 -10.95
C ALA A 337 -13.58 -8.09 -10.45
N ILE A 338 -14.46 -8.99 -10.07
CA ILE A 338 -15.76 -8.70 -9.48
C ILE A 338 -15.95 -9.52 -8.21
N SER A 339 -16.63 -8.95 -7.21
CA SER A 339 -16.96 -9.67 -5.98
C SER A 339 -18.37 -9.43 -5.50
N ILE A 340 -18.84 -10.39 -4.73
CA ILE A 340 -19.99 -10.25 -3.85
C ILE A 340 -19.66 -10.87 -2.50
N GLY A 341 -19.96 -10.19 -1.41
CA GLY A 341 -19.70 -10.69 -0.08
C GLY A 341 -20.71 -10.21 0.95
N ALA A 342 -20.60 -10.77 2.14
CA ALA A 342 -21.38 -10.38 3.28
C ALA A 342 -20.57 -10.43 4.57
N THR A 343 -20.77 -9.42 5.41
CA THR A 343 -20.28 -9.42 6.79
C THR A 343 -21.46 -9.51 7.73
N ILE A 344 -21.43 -10.45 8.67
CA ILE A 344 -22.43 -10.58 9.74
C ILE A 344 -21.76 -10.38 11.10
N LYS A 345 -22.45 -9.71 12.01
CA LYS A 345 -22.03 -9.52 13.40
C LYS A 345 -23.09 -10.12 14.33
N PRO A 346 -23.00 -11.44 14.63
CA PRO A 346 -23.99 -12.11 15.47
C PRO A 346 -24.05 -11.52 16.89
N PHE A 347 -22.91 -11.02 17.38
CA PHE A 347 -22.77 -10.27 18.63
C PHE A 347 -21.52 -9.39 18.57
N ASP A 348 -21.37 -8.44 19.49
CA ASP A 348 -20.38 -7.35 19.43
C ASP A 348 -18.93 -7.82 19.23
N LYS A 349 -18.57 -8.99 19.77
CA LYS A 349 -17.21 -9.52 19.71
C LYS A 349 -16.91 -10.41 18.52
N LEU A 350 -17.91 -10.77 17.72
CA LEU A 350 -17.76 -11.69 16.59
C LEU A 350 -18.19 -11.04 15.28
N SER A 351 -17.28 -11.02 14.32
CA SER A 351 -17.55 -10.67 12.92
C SER A 351 -17.18 -11.84 12.01
N ILE A 352 -18.07 -12.20 11.13
CA ILE A 352 -17.85 -13.24 10.11
C ILE A 352 -18.06 -12.57 8.76
N ARG A 353 -17.05 -12.62 7.90
CA ARG A 353 -17.06 -12.10 6.53
C ARG A 353 -16.79 -13.23 5.56
N GLY A 354 -17.59 -13.30 4.51
CA GLY A 354 -17.34 -14.18 3.37
C GLY A 354 -17.43 -13.38 2.07
N ASP A 355 -16.55 -13.67 1.14
CA ASP A 355 -16.48 -13.07 -0.20
C ASP A 355 -16.36 -14.17 -1.25
N VAL A 356 -16.94 -13.91 -2.42
CA VAL A 356 -16.71 -14.69 -3.63
C VAL A 356 -16.22 -13.72 -4.70
N TRP A 357 -15.11 -14.04 -5.31
CA TRP A 357 -14.48 -13.28 -6.36
C TRP A 357 -14.47 -14.08 -7.67
N TYR A 358 -14.56 -13.38 -8.77
CA TYR A 358 -14.20 -13.86 -10.09
C TYR A 358 -13.21 -12.88 -10.69
N ALA A 359 -12.15 -13.39 -11.33
CA ALA A 359 -11.18 -12.55 -12.01
C ALA A 359 -10.70 -13.17 -13.31
N GLU A 360 -10.36 -12.28 -14.24
CA GLU A 360 -9.74 -12.62 -15.52
C GLU A 360 -8.75 -11.52 -15.97
N LYS A 361 -7.90 -11.86 -16.91
CA LYS A 361 -6.98 -10.94 -17.58
C LYS A 361 -7.68 -10.41 -18.83
N PRO A 362 -7.92 -9.09 -19.00
CA PRO A 362 -8.54 -8.53 -20.20
C PRO A 362 -7.80 -8.82 -21.53
N GLU A 363 -6.50 -9.03 -21.44
CA GLU A 363 -5.64 -9.50 -22.53
C GLU A 363 -5.06 -10.85 -22.11
N ASP A 364 -5.01 -11.80 -23.04
CA ASP A 364 -4.55 -13.16 -22.77
C ASP A 364 -3.18 -13.18 -22.08
N ASP A 365 -2.99 -14.12 -21.17
CA ASP A 365 -1.70 -14.30 -20.54
C ASP A 365 -0.66 -14.76 -21.55
N PRO A 366 0.51 -14.12 -21.66
CA PRO A 366 1.51 -14.46 -22.65
C PRO A 366 2.19 -15.84 -22.43
N ILE A 367 1.96 -16.46 -21.29
CA ILE A 367 2.52 -17.76 -20.94
C ILE A 367 1.55 -18.89 -21.28
N THR A 368 0.29 -18.75 -20.84
CA THR A 368 -0.73 -19.80 -20.96
C THR A 368 -1.63 -19.64 -22.18
N ASP A 369 -1.62 -18.46 -22.83
CA ASP A 369 -2.55 -18.07 -23.92
C ASP A 369 -4.02 -18.18 -23.47
N ASP A 370 -4.29 -17.88 -22.18
CA ASP A 370 -5.62 -17.91 -21.54
C ASP A 370 -5.88 -16.63 -20.76
N ASP A 371 -7.14 -16.34 -20.46
CA ASP A 371 -7.58 -15.09 -19.83
C ASP A 371 -8.08 -15.27 -18.39
N LYS A 372 -8.56 -16.47 -18.00
CA LYS A 372 -9.25 -16.67 -16.72
C LYS A 372 -8.32 -17.02 -15.57
N LEU A 373 -8.43 -16.26 -14.49
CA LEU A 373 -7.80 -16.60 -13.20
C LEU A 373 -8.67 -17.58 -12.38
N GLY A 374 -10.00 -17.50 -12.50
CA GLY A 374 -10.89 -18.42 -11.81
C GLY A 374 -11.85 -17.78 -10.82
N ILE A 375 -12.34 -18.59 -9.88
CA ILE A 375 -13.28 -18.18 -8.82
C ILE A 375 -12.62 -18.42 -7.46
N GLU A 376 -12.59 -17.42 -6.60
CA GLU A 376 -12.04 -17.51 -5.24
C GLU A 376 -13.16 -17.32 -4.21
N ALA A 377 -13.10 -18.08 -3.12
CA ALA A 377 -13.96 -17.92 -1.96
C ALA A 377 -13.14 -17.70 -0.71
N ASP A 378 -13.39 -16.57 -0.03
CA ASP A 378 -12.70 -16.13 1.18
C ASP A 378 -13.62 -16.20 2.39
N LEU A 379 -13.06 -16.57 3.54
CA LEU A 379 -13.73 -16.58 4.83
C LEU A 379 -12.83 -15.98 5.91
N HIS A 380 -13.34 -14.96 6.60
CA HIS A 380 -12.73 -14.35 7.76
C HIS A 380 -13.63 -14.47 8.97
N ILE A 381 -13.10 -14.96 10.08
CA ILE A 381 -13.80 -15.01 11.37
C ILE A 381 -12.97 -14.23 12.37
N ASN A 382 -13.41 -13.03 12.73
CA ASN A 382 -12.73 -12.17 13.69
C ASN A 382 -13.45 -12.20 15.04
N TYR A 383 -12.72 -12.52 16.10
CA TYR A 383 -13.23 -12.60 17.47
C TYR A 383 -12.35 -11.82 18.43
N GLU A 384 -12.96 -10.89 19.18
CA GLU A 384 -12.26 -10.19 20.28
C GLU A 384 -12.15 -11.10 21.51
N LEU A 385 -10.97 -11.68 21.70
CA LEU A 385 -10.66 -12.59 22.84
C LEU A 385 -10.81 -11.88 24.17
N VAL A 386 -10.16 -10.74 24.32
CA VAL A 386 -10.27 -9.77 25.40
C VAL A 386 -10.18 -8.38 24.80
N GLU A 387 -10.56 -7.35 25.54
CA GLU A 387 -10.53 -5.96 25.06
C GLU A 387 -9.16 -5.62 24.45
N GLY A 388 -9.17 -5.25 23.15
CA GLY A 388 -7.99 -4.88 22.38
C GLY A 388 -7.20 -6.05 21.78
N LEU A 389 -7.47 -7.32 22.14
CA LEU A 389 -6.81 -8.51 21.56
C LEU A 389 -7.78 -9.25 20.64
N ASN A 390 -7.49 -9.27 19.36
CA ASN A 390 -8.28 -9.93 18.33
C ASN A 390 -7.65 -11.24 17.87
N LEU A 391 -8.48 -12.23 17.60
CA LEU A 391 -8.15 -13.45 16.88
C LEU A 391 -8.94 -13.45 15.58
N GLU A 392 -8.25 -13.57 14.46
CA GLU A 392 -8.84 -13.74 13.14
C GLU A 392 -8.44 -15.11 12.59
N LEU A 393 -9.43 -15.86 12.11
CA LEU A 393 -9.24 -17.09 11.34
C LEU A 393 -9.53 -16.75 9.88
N ILE A 394 -8.67 -17.21 8.99
CA ILE A 394 -8.70 -16.91 7.56
C ILE A 394 -8.64 -18.24 6.82
N ALA A 395 -9.49 -18.39 5.81
CA ALA A 395 -9.44 -19.49 4.87
C ALA A 395 -9.85 -19.01 3.50
N ALA A 396 -9.12 -19.39 2.48
CA ALA A 396 -9.43 -19.09 1.09
C ALA A 396 -9.17 -20.32 0.20
N TYR A 397 -9.94 -20.40 -0.87
CA TYR A 397 -9.81 -21.43 -1.89
C TYR A 397 -10.09 -20.82 -3.27
N LEU A 398 -9.18 -21.04 -4.20
CA LEU A 398 -9.30 -20.61 -5.59
C LEU A 398 -9.55 -21.86 -6.46
N TRP A 399 -10.71 -21.92 -7.11
CA TRP A 399 -10.93 -22.78 -8.26
C TRP A 399 -10.25 -22.10 -9.43
N ALA A 400 -8.99 -22.47 -9.62
CA ALA A 400 -8.13 -21.83 -10.59
C ALA A 400 -8.48 -22.21 -12.03
N ASP A 401 -8.22 -21.31 -12.94
CA ASP A 401 -8.29 -21.54 -14.39
C ASP A 401 -6.88 -21.32 -14.99
N ASP A 402 -6.69 -21.56 -16.28
CA ASP A 402 -5.38 -21.72 -16.91
C ASP A 402 -4.49 -20.48 -16.83
N ALA A 403 -5.06 -19.26 -16.78
CA ALA A 403 -4.28 -18.02 -16.59
C ALA A 403 -3.70 -17.84 -15.18
N THR A 404 -4.01 -18.72 -14.23
CA THR A 404 -3.36 -18.78 -12.91
C THR A 404 -1.99 -19.41 -12.99
N ALA A 405 -1.78 -20.35 -13.91
CA ALA A 405 -0.53 -21.09 -14.06
C ALA A 405 0.65 -20.19 -14.42
N ILE A 406 1.83 -20.56 -13.94
CA ILE A 406 3.08 -19.84 -14.23
C ILE A 406 3.90 -20.48 -15.36
N ASN A 407 3.38 -21.51 -16.00
CA ASN A 407 4.00 -22.21 -17.11
C ASN A 407 2.97 -22.51 -18.21
N ASP A 408 3.42 -22.98 -19.35
CA ASP A 408 2.60 -23.26 -20.55
C ASP A 408 1.90 -24.65 -20.51
N GLU A 409 1.98 -25.37 -19.41
CA GLU A 409 1.30 -26.67 -19.22
C GLU A 409 -0.17 -26.50 -18.76
N GLY A 410 -0.54 -25.26 -18.36
CA GLY A 410 -1.86 -24.93 -17.85
C GLY A 410 -2.00 -25.14 -16.35
N ASN A 411 -3.21 -24.98 -15.83
CA ASN A 411 -3.51 -25.14 -14.42
C ASN A 411 -3.83 -26.60 -14.10
N ASP A 412 -3.06 -27.19 -13.18
CA ASP A 412 -3.25 -28.56 -12.70
C ASP A 412 -3.79 -28.63 -11.27
N ASP A 413 -3.62 -27.56 -10.46
CA ASP A 413 -3.92 -27.52 -9.03
C ASP A 413 -4.67 -26.27 -8.63
N ASP A 414 -5.55 -26.41 -7.64
CA ASP A 414 -6.32 -25.32 -7.05
C ASP A 414 -5.61 -24.74 -5.81
N PRO A 415 -5.19 -23.48 -5.82
CA PRO A 415 -4.60 -22.81 -4.66
C PRO A 415 -5.53 -22.76 -3.44
N TYR A 416 -4.98 -23.00 -2.25
CA TYR A 416 -5.70 -22.72 -1.02
C TYR A 416 -4.79 -22.16 0.06
N GLU A 417 -5.39 -21.41 0.97
CA GLU A 417 -4.75 -21.00 2.20
C GLU A 417 -5.65 -21.14 3.41
N ILE A 418 -5.02 -21.38 4.55
CA ILE A 418 -5.67 -21.37 5.86
C ILE A 418 -4.70 -20.80 6.87
N GLY A 419 -5.18 -19.92 7.73
CA GLY A 419 -4.33 -19.36 8.78
C GLY A 419 -5.10 -18.67 9.89
N PHE A 420 -4.33 -18.13 10.80
CA PHE A 420 -4.82 -17.29 11.87
C PHE A 420 -3.93 -16.07 12.07
N GLN A 421 -4.52 -15.01 12.54
CA GLN A 421 -3.81 -13.84 13.02
C GLN A 421 -4.32 -13.45 14.40
N THR A 422 -3.42 -13.28 15.37
CA THR A 422 -3.74 -12.64 16.65
C THR A 422 -3.06 -11.30 16.69
N SER A 423 -3.81 -10.24 16.96
CA SER A 423 -3.29 -8.87 16.92
C SER A 423 -3.79 -8.03 18.09
N LEU A 424 -2.96 -7.05 18.46
CA LEU A 424 -3.17 -6.14 19.57
C LEU A 424 -2.69 -4.74 19.17
N SER A 425 -3.51 -3.71 19.45
CA SER A 425 -3.09 -2.30 19.38
C SER A 425 -3.16 -1.66 20.78
N PHE A 426 -2.20 -0.83 21.13
CA PHE A 426 -2.08 -0.22 22.45
C PHE A 426 -1.52 1.21 22.40
#